data_823d4ccf3fa2dfa3d314f19d4670caca
#
_entry.id   823d4ccf3fa2dfa3d314f19d4670caca
#
_cell.length_a   1.000
_cell.length_b   1.000
_cell.length_c   1.000
_cell.angle_alpha   90.00
_cell.angle_beta   90.00
_cell.angle_gamma   90.00
#
_symmetry.space_group_name_H-M   'P 1'
#
loop_
_entity.id
_entity.type
_entity.pdbx_description
1 polymer ?
#
loop_
_entity_poly.entity_id
_entity_poly.type
_entity_poly.pdbx_seq_one_letter_code
_entity_poly.pdbx_strand_id
1 'polypeptide(L)'
;RLVGSEMCIRDRSYIAGLILLGAAPCTAMVFVWSHLTNGDANYTLVQVSLNDVIMVFAFAPIVAFLLGVTDIPVPWETLLLSVGLYVVVPLVAGVLTRSYLTNQLNGDVRLEQFNTLIKPYSIVALLGTVVLLFGFQGEVILDQPVLILLIAIPLLIQSYGIFAIAYFSAWRLKVPFKVAAPCAMIGTSNFFELAVAVAISLSLIHISEPTRRTII
;
A
#
# COMPACT_ATOMS: atom_id res chain seq x y z
N ARG A 1 -22.04 3.43 30.36
CA ARG A 1 -20.78 2.64 30.26
C ARG A 1 -20.58 1.97 28.89
N LEU A 2 -21.65 1.61 28.16
CA LEU A 2 -21.57 0.98 26.83
C LEU A 2 -21.11 1.96 25.72
N VAL A 3 -21.55 3.21 25.74
CA VAL A 3 -21.19 4.23 24.73
C VAL A 3 -19.69 4.54 24.72
N GLY A 4 -19.03 4.51 25.86
CA GLY A 4 -17.58 4.75 25.93
C GLY A 4 -16.73 3.59 25.38
N SER A 5 -17.21 2.35 25.47
CA SER A 5 -16.49 1.18 24.96
C SER A 5 -16.59 1.06 23.44
N GLU A 6 -17.74 1.39 22.86
CA GLU A 6 -17.92 1.38 21.40
C GLU A 6 -17.13 2.51 20.71
N MET A 7 -17.06 3.68 21.33
CA MET A 7 -16.22 4.79 20.83
C MET A 7 -14.74 4.40 20.85
N CYS A 8 -14.27 3.78 21.91
CA CYS A 8 -12.88 3.36 22.06
C CYS A 8 -12.48 2.25 21.06
N ILE A 9 -13.39 1.32 20.74
CA ILE A 9 -13.15 0.25 19.77
C ILE A 9 -13.10 0.85 18.36
N ARG A 10 -13.98 1.79 18.04
CA ARG A 10 -14.00 2.45 16.74
C ARG A 10 -12.76 3.30 16.50
N ASP A 11 -12.28 4.03 17.50
CA ASP A 11 -11.05 4.82 17.41
C ASP A 11 -9.83 3.93 17.16
N ARG A 12 -9.75 2.76 17.80
CA ARG A 12 -8.66 1.79 17.57
C ARG A 12 -8.65 1.24 16.14
N SER A 13 -9.83 1.02 15.54
CA SER A 13 -9.91 0.55 14.15
C SER A 13 -9.38 1.57 13.16
N TYR A 14 -9.64 2.87 13.38
CA TYR A 14 -9.09 3.93 12.52
C TYR A 14 -7.58 4.08 12.67
N ILE A 15 -7.07 3.98 13.89
CA ILE A 15 -5.62 4.00 14.15
C ILE A 15 -4.93 2.81 13.46
N ALA A 16 -5.52 1.61 13.56
CA ALA A 16 -5.00 0.43 12.87
C ALA A 16 -4.99 0.63 11.34
N GLY A 17 -6.05 1.17 10.77
CA GLY A 17 -6.11 1.50 9.34
C GLY A 17 -5.03 2.50 8.89
N LEU A 18 -4.80 3.55 9.69
CA LEU A 18 -3.74 4.54 9.43
C LEU A 18 -2.33 3.92 9.52
N ILE A 19 -2.09 3.04 10.49
CA ILE A 19 -0.83 2.30 10.63
C ILE A 19 -0.60 1.41 9.41
N LEU A 20 -1.59 0.61 9.02
CA LEU A 20 -1.51 -0.26 7.85
C LEU A 20 -1.24 0.54 6.57
N LEU A 21 -1.95 1.65 6.37
CA LEU A 21 -1.76 2.50 5.19
C LEU A 21 -0.39 3.17 5.20
N GLY A 22 0.05 3.67 6.34
CA GLY A 22 1.34 4.36 6.46
C GLY A 22 2.55 3.44 6.36
N ALA A 23 2.40 2.17 6.74
CA ALA A 23 3.49 1.19 6.68
C ALA A 23 3.70 0.56 5.29
N ALA A 24 2.73 0.66 4.39
CA ALA A 24 2.76 0.03 3.08
C ALA A 24 3.10 1.03 1.97
N PRO A 25 4.36 1.08 1.47
CA PRO A 25 4.72 1.93 0.33
C PRO A 25 4.11 1.41 -0.97
N CYS A 26 3.64 2.31 -1.83
CA CYS A 26 3.02 1.96 -3.10
C CYS A 26 4.06 1.62 -4.17
N THR A 27 3.79 0.59 -4.95
CA THR A 27 4.60 0.20 -6.11
C THR A 27 3.84 0.33 -7.44
N ALA A 28 2.52 0.38 -7.40
CA ALA A 28 1.68 0.36 -8.60
C ALA A 28 1.77 1.64 -9.45
N MET A 29 1.71 2.82 -8.83
CA MET A 29 1.71 4.12 -9.52
C MET A 29 3.10 4.71 -9.77
N VAL A 30 4.13 4.06 -9.29
CA VAL A 30 5.52 4.55 -9.31
C VAL A 30 6.01 4.85 -10.73
N PHE A 31 5.73 3.96 -11.68
CA PHE A 31 6.12 4.17 -13.08
C PHE A 31 5.37 5.32 -13.74
N VAL A 32 4.11 5.55 -13.35
CA VAL A 32 3.34 6.70 -13.83
C VAL A 32 3.96 8.00 -13.34
N TRP A 33 4.31 8.09 -12.06
CA TRP A 33 4.99 9.26 -11.50
C TRP A 33 6.37 9.48 -12.11
N SER A 34 7.14 8.42 -12.30
CA SER A 34 8.44 8.49 -12.97
C SER A 34 8.31 9.01 -14.40
N HIS A 35 7.32 8.53 -15.15
CA HIS A 35 7.07 8.99 -16.51
C HIS A 35 6.66 10.49 -16.54
N LEU A 36 5.75 10.90 -15.66
CA LEU A 36 5.29 12.30 -15.58
C LEU A 36 6.39 13.28 -15.20
N THR A 37 7.39 12.85 -14.44
CA THR A 37 8.55 13.67 -14.04
C THR A 37 9.75 13.54 -14.98
N ASN A 38 9.60 12.85 -16.12
CA ASN A 38 10.71 12.50 -17.01
C ASN A 38 11.87 11.82 -16.24
N GLY A 39 11.52 10.96 -15.29
CA GLY A 39 12.46 10.20 -14.46
C GLY A 39 13.19 9.10 -15.23
N ASP A 40 14.26 8.61 -14.62
CA ASP A 40 14.99 7.45 -15.11
C ASP A 40 14.20 6.16 -14.82
N ALA A 41 13.73 5.50 -15.88
CA ALA A 41 12.92 4.28 -15.77
C ALA A 41 13.71 3.10 -15.18
N ASN A 42 15.01 3.00 -15.47
CA ASN A 42 15.86 1.92 -14.92
C ASN A 42 16.06 2.11 -13.42
N TYR A 43 16.34 3.34 -12.99
CA TYR A 43 16.42 3.67 -11.57
C TYR A 43 15.09 3.38 -10.85
N THR A 44 13.98 3.80 -11.44
CA THR A 44 12.64 3.57 -10.90
C THR A 44 12.37 2.07 -10.73
N LEU A 45 12.74 1.25 -11.72
CA LEU A 45 12.58 -0.21 -11.65
C LEU A 45 13.41 -0.81 -10.51
N VAL A 46 14.65 -0.40 -10.36
CA VAL A 46 15.52 -0.89 -9.28
C VAL A 46 14.94 -0.49 -7.92
N GLN A 47 14.50 0.75 -7.77
CA GLN A 47 13.92 1.24 -6.52
C GLN A 47 12.64 0.48 -6.13
N VAL A 48 11.73 0.24 -7.09
CA VAL A 48 10.52 -0.55 -6.87
C VAL A 48 10.87 -1.97 -6.44
N SER A 49 11.77 -2.63 -7.19
CA SER A 49 12.18 -4.00 -6.88
C SER A 49 12.80 -4.12 -5.49
N LEU A 50 13.64 -3.16 -5.10
CA LEU A 50 14.25 -3.12 -3.77
C LEU A 50 13.18 -2.90 -2.69
N ASN A 51 12.24 -2.00 -2.95
CA ASN A 51 11.12 -1.73 -2.04
C ASN A 51 10.26 -2.98 -1.84
N ASP A 52 9.92 -3.71 -2.90
CA ASP A 52 9.13 -4.94 -2.81
C ASP A 52 9.87 -6.02 -2.00
N VAL A 53 11.17 -6.18 -2.20
CA VAL A 53 11.99 -7.11 -1.40
C VAL A 53 11.97 -6.71 0.08
N ILE A 54 12.15 -5.43 0.38
CA ILE A 54 12.08 -4.93 1.78
C ILE A 54 10.70 -5.20 2.37
N MET A 55 9.62 -4.96 1.60
CA MET A 55 8.25 -5.18 2.06
C MET A 55 7.96 -6.63 2.44
N VAL A 56 8.49 -7.60 1.68
CA VAL A 56 8.32 -9.03 2.01
C VAL A 56 8.79 -9.35 3.42
N PHE A 57 9.87 -8.73 3.88
CA PHE A 57 10.47 -9.03 5.18
C PHE A 57 10.09 -8.03 6.29
N ALA A 58 9.90 -6.76 5.95
CA ALA A 58 9.76 -5.69 6.93
C ALA A 58 8.30 -5.31 7.23
N PHE A 59 7.35 -5.51 6.31
CA PHE A 59 5.97 -5.06 6.48
C PHE A 59 5.32 -5.66 7.74
N ALA A 60 5.32 -7.00 7.85
CA ALA A 60 4.66 -7.66 8.97
C ALA A 60 5.29 -7.30 10.33
N PRO A 61 6.63 -7.30 10.51
CA PRO A 61 7.25 -6.84 11.76
C PRO A 61 6.96 -5.37 12.10
N ILE A 62 7.00 -4.47 11.11
CA ILE A 62 6.72 -3.03 11.33
C ILE A 62 5.27 -2.84 11.77
N VAL A 63 4.31 -3.43 11.06
CA VAL A 63 2.89 -3.36 11.40
C VAL A 63 2.64 -3.95 12.78
N ALA A 64 3.22 -5.11 13.08
CA ALA A 64 3.08 -5.75 14.37
C ALA A 64 3.63 -4.87 15.52
N PHE A 65 4.79 -4.27 15.32
CA PHE A 65 5.36 -3.36 16.31
C PHE A 65 4.47 -2.14 16.54
N LEU A 66 4.00 -1.49 15.46
CA LEU A 66 3.15 -0.30 15.56
C LEU A 66 1.78 -0.59 16.16
N LEU A 67 1.15 -1.72 15.80
CA LEU A 67 -0.10 -2.16 16.41
C LEU A 67 0.09 -2.54 17.87
N GLY A 68 1.21 -3.19 18.21
CA GLY A 68 1.54 -3.56 19.59
C GLY A 68 1.70 -2.37 20.53
N VAL A 69 2.25 -1.25 20.05
CA VAL A 69 2.34 0.01 20.81
C VAL A 69 0.97 0.61 21.12
N THR A 70 -0.05 0.30 20.32
CA THR A 70 -1.42 0.80 20.48
C THR A 70 -2.35 -0.20 21.20
N ASP A 71 -1.81 -1.26 21.81
CA ASP A 71 -2.56 -2.35 22.44
C ASP A 71 -3.57 -3.03 21.51
N ILE A 72 -3.30 -3.05 20.20
CA ILE A 72 -4.12 -3.75 19.21
C ILE A 72 -3.54 -5.16 19.02
N PRO A 73 -4.37 -6.22 19.12
CA PRO A 73 -3.90 -7.58 18.89
C PRO A 73 -3.37 -7.75 17.47
N VAL A 74 -2.17 -8.32 17.34
CA VAL A 74 -1.51 -8.49 16.04
C VAL A 74 -1.92 -9.82 15.42
N PRO A 75 -2.63 -9.82 14.30
CA PRO A 75 -3.02 -11.03 13.60
C PRO A 75 -1.89 -11.49 12.66
N TRP A 76 -0.91 -12.17 13.19
CA TRP A 76 0.27 -12.61 12.42
C TRP A 76 -0.07 -13.44 11.20
N GLU A 77 -1.04 -14.35 11.33
CA GLU A 77 -1.48 -15.20 10.21
C GLU A 77 -2.02 -14.36 9.05
N THR A 78 -2.86 -13.38 9.36
CA THR A 78 -3.43 -12.46 8.36
C THR A 78 -2.37 -11.60 7.68
N LEU A 79 -1.42 -11.07 8.47
CA LEU A 79 -0.33 -10.25 7.93
C LEU A 79 0.55 -11.06 6.99
N LEU A 80 0.97 -12.25 7.41
CA LEU A 80 1.82 -13.13 6.59
C LEU A 80 1.09 -13.61 5.33
N LEU A 81 -0.19 -13.98 5.45
CA LEU A 81 -1.02 -14.37 4.31
C LEU A 81 -1.17 -13.21 3.32
N SER A 82 -1.40 -12.00 3.81
CA SER A 82 -1.53 -10.80 2.97
C SER A 82 -0.24 -10.51 2.21
N VAL A 83 0.91 -10.53 2.88
CA VAL A 83 2.22 -10.38 2.22
C VAL A 83 2.42 -11.48 1.17
N GLY A 84 2.09 -12.73 1.51
CA GLY A 84 2.19 -13.86 0.59
C GLY A 84 1.35 -13.66 -0.68
N LEU A 85 0.08 -13.32 -0.52
CA LEU A 85 -0.87 -13.20 -1.64
C LEU A 85 -0.67 -11.92 -2.46
N TYR A 86 -0.43 -10.79 -1.81
CA TYR A 86 -0.42 -9.48 -2.49
C TYR A 86 0.98 -9.00 -2.90
N VAL A 87 2.04 -9.54 -2.32
CA VAL A 87 3.42 -9.18 -2.66
C VAL A 87 4.16 -10.36 -3.29
N VAL A 88 4.25 -11.50 -2.58
CA VAL A 88 5.08 -12.62 -3.04
C VAL A 88 4.53 -13.26 -4.32
N VAL A 89 3.23 -13.56 -4.36
CA VAL A 89 2.60 -14.20 -5.54
C VAL A 89 2.74 -13.35 -6.80
N PRO A 90 2.40 -12.03 -6.82
CA PRO A 90 2.60 -11.19 -7.99
C PRO A 90 4.08 -11.03 -8.37
N LEU A 91 4.98 -10.93 -7.40
CA LEU A 91 6.41 -10.82 -7.65
C LEU A 91 6.95 -12.08 -8.35
N VAL A 92 6.61 -13.27 -7.83
CA VAL A 92 7.01 -14.55 -8.44
C VAL A 92 6.41 -14.68 -9.84
N ALA A 93 5.13 -14.38 -10.01
CA ALA A 93 4.47 -14.41 -11.32
C ALA A 93 5.15 -13.46 -12.31
N GLY A 94 5.50 -12.24 -11.88
CA GLY A 94 6.22 -11.27 -12.70
C GLY A 94 7.61 -11.74 -13.12
N VAL A 95 8.38 -12.30 -12.18
CA VAL A 95 9.73 -12.86 -12.45
C VAL A 95 9.63 -14.03 -13.43
N LEU A 96 8.70 -14.96 -13.23
CA LEU A 96 8.48 -16.09 -14.12
C LEU A 96 8.08 -15.66 -15.53
N THR A 97 7.13 -14.73 -15.63
CA THR A 97 6.68 -14.16 -16.91
C THR A 97 7.83 -13.47 -17.64
N ARG A 98 8.60 -12.64 -16.94
CA ARG A 98 9.77 -11.99 -17.50
C ARG A 98 10.79 -13.02 -18.00
N SER A 99 11.15 -13.98 -17.17
CA SER A 99 12.10 -15.05 -17.52
C SER A 99 11.65 -15.85 -18.74
N TYR A 100 10.35 -16.18 -18.79
CA TYR A 100 9.76 -16.89 -19.94
C TYR A 100 9.83 -16.06 -21.23
N LEU A 101 9.50 -14.77 -21.17
CA LEU A 101 9.50 -13.91 -22.35
C LEU A 101 10.92 -13.58 -22.83
N THR A 102 11.85 -13.31 -21.91
CA THR A 102 13.23 -12.95 -22.28
C THR A 102 14.06 -14.14 -22.82
N ASN A 103 13.71 -15.38 -22.47
CA ASN A 103 14.36 -16.56 -22.99
C ASN A 103 13.95 -16.93 -24.43
N GLN A 104 12.99 -16.21 -25.02
CA GLN A 104 12.56 -16.43 -26.41
C GLN A 104 13.33 -15.54 -27.39
N LEU A 105 13.34 -15.91 -28.68
CA LEU A 105 13.86 -15.05 -29.75
C LEU A 105 13.15 -13.68 -29.72
N ASN A 106 13.92 -12.59 -29.70
CA ASN A 106 13.44 -11.21 -29.54
C ASN A 106 12.74 -10.95 -28.19
N GLY A 107 13.25 -11.51 -27.09
CA GLY A 107 12.64 -11.44 -25.77
C GLY A 107 12.34 -10.03 -25.28
N ASP A 108 13.23 -9.06 -25.51
CA ASP A 108 13.03 -7.66 -25.09
C ASP A 108 11.85 -7.00 -25.79
N VAL A 109 11.70 -7.26 -27.09
CA VAL A 109 10.57 -6.73 -27.88
C VAL A 109 9.24 -7.34 -27.42
N ARG A 110 9.23 -8.64 -27.12
CA ARG A 110 8.05 -9.33 -26.60
C ARG A 110 7.66 -8.85 -25.21
N LEU A 111 8.65 -8.60 -24.36
CA LEU A 111 8.42 -8.04 -23.03
C LEU A 111 7.80 -6.64 -23.10
N GLU A 112 8.29 -5.79 -24.02
CA GLU A 112 7.74 -4.46 -24.25
C GLU A 112 6.31 -4.52 -24.80
N GLN A 113 6.04 -5.40 -25.77
CA GLN A 113 4.69 -5.63 -26.30
C GLN A 113 3.73 -6.11 -25.21
N PHE A 114 4.16 -7.06 -24.38
CA PHE A 114 3.39 -7.57 -23.25
C PHE A 114 3.07 -6.46 -22.23
N ASN A 115 4.05 -5.65 -21.86
CA ASN A 115 3.86 -4.53 -20.96
C ASN A 115 2.89 -3.49 -21.53
N THR A 116 3.01 -3.19 -22.83
CA THR A 116 2.10 -2.26 -23.52
C THR A 116 0.68 -2.79 -23.56
N LEU A 117 0.51 -4.10 -23.76
CA LEU A 117 -0.80 -4.75 -23.76
C LEU A 117 -1.46 -4.74 -22.38
N ILE A 118 -0.71 -5.01 -21.32
CA ILE A 118 -1.26 -5.09 -19.94
C ILE A 118 -1.52 -3.71 -19.32
N LYS A 119 -0.77 -2.69 -19.70
CA LYS A 119 -0.89 -1.33 -19.15
C LYS A 119 -2.33 -0.80 -19.07
N PRO A 120 -3.16 -0.83 -20.14
CA PRO A 120 -4.53 -0.33 -20.04
C PRO A 120 -5.40 -1.14 -19.05
N TYR A 121 -5.21 -2.45 -18.99
CA TYR A 121 -5.96 -3.30 -18.04
C TYR A 121 -5.59 -2.97 -16.58
N SER A 122 -4.31 -2.72 -16.29
CA SER A 122 -3.87 -2.29 -14.97
C SER A 122 -4.48 -0.95 -14.56
N ILE A 123 -4.56 0.01 -15.48
CA ILE A 123 -5.19 1.31 -15.23
C ILE A 123 -6.70 1.14 -14.95
N VAL A 124 -7.40 0.36 -15.78
CA VAL A 124 -8.84 0.10 -15.59
C VAL A 124 -9.09 -0.63 -14.27
N ALA A 125 -8.28 -1.63 -13.93
CA ALA A 125 -8.39 -2.36 -12.67
C ALA A 125 -8.17 -1.42 -11.47
N LEU A 126 -7.15 -0.56 -11.52
CA LEU A 126 -6.87 0.43 -10.46
C LEU A 126 -8.04 1.40 -10.29
N LEU A 127 -8.55 1.98 -11.39
CA LEU A 127 -9.71 2.87 -11.34
C LEU A 127 -10.95 2.15 -10.83
N GLY A 128 -11.17 0.91 -11.27
CA GLY A 128 -12.26 0.06 -10.78
C GLY A 128 -12.18 -0.18 -9.27
N THR A 129 -10.99 -0.46 -8.74
CA THR A 129 -10.76 -0.62 -7.30
C THR A 129 -11.11 0.66 -6.54
N VAL A 130 -10.67 1.82 -7.03
CA VAL A 130 -11.00 3.12 -6.42
C VAL A 130 -12.51 3.35 -6.40
N VAL A 131 -13.20 3.13 -7.53
CA VAL A 131 -14.67 3.29 -7.63
C VAL A 131 -15.40 2.37 -6.66
N LEU A 132 -14.99 1.11 -6.56
CA LEU A 132 -15.59 0.14 -5.63
C LEU A 132 -15.37 0.56 -4.16
N LEU A 133 -14.16 0.99 -3.80
CA LEU A 133 -13.86 1.44 -2.44
C LEU A 133 -14.72 2.65 -2.05
N PHE A 134 -14.82 3.65 -2.90
CA PHE A 134 -15.70 4.80 -2.65
C PHE A 134 -17.17 4.42 -2.64
N GLY A 135 -17.59 3.50 -3.51
CA GLY A 135 -18.96 2.99 -3.55
C GLY A 135 -19.37 2.28 -2.26
N PHE A 136 -18.50 1.43 -1.72
CA PHE A 136 -18.78 0.72 -0.45
C PHE A 136 -18.70 1.62 0.78
N GLN A 137 -17.97 2.72 0.72
CA GLN A 137 -17.78 3.64 1.86
C GLN A 137 -18.56 4.95 1.73
N GLY A 138 -19.38 5.09 0.69
CA GLY A 138 -20.10 6.33 0.38
C GLY A 138 -20.97 6.83 1.53
N GLU A 139 -21.70 5.94 2.21
CA GLU A 139 -22.54 6.29 3.37
C GLU A 139 -21.69 6.84 4.52
N VAL A 140 -20.58 6.17 4.87
CA VAL A 140 -19.68 6.61 5.95
C VAL A 140 -19.05 7.96 5.64
N ILE A 141 -18.70 8.20 4.38
CA ILE A 141 -18.11 9.46 3.93
C ILE A 141 -19.09 10.62 4.06
N LEU A 142 -20.37 10.39 3.71
CA LEU A 142 -21.41 11.40 3.78
C LEU A 142 -21.89 11.65 5.22
N ASP A 143 -21.98 10.61 6.04
CA ASP A 143 -22.47 10.70 7.41
C ASP A 143 -21.43 11.24 8.40
N GLN A 144 -20.15 11.06 8.13
CA GLN A 144 -19.06 11.40 9.04
C GLN A 144 -17.94 12.25 8.38
N PRO A 145 -18.25 13.42 7.81
CA PRO A 145 -17.28 14.24 7.09
C PRO A 145 -16.12 14.74 7.99
N VAL A 146 -16.38 14.99 9.27
CA VAL A 146 -15.36 15.43 10.23
C VAL A 146 -14.34 14.31 10.48
N LEU A 147 -14.79 13.06 10.54
CA LEU A 147 -13.91 11.90 10.69
C LEU A 147 -12.97 11.75 9.49
N ILE A 148 -13.52 11.89 8.28
CA ILE A 148 -12.73 11.87 7.04
C ILE A 148 -11.65 12.95 7.06
N LEU A 149 -11.99 14.16 7.50
CA LEU A 149 -11.03 15.25 7.62
C LEU A 149 -9.92 14.93 8.65
N LEU A 150 -10.28 14.35 9.79
CA LEU A 150 -9.32 13.94 10.84
C LEU A 150 -8.36 12.84 10.34
N ILE A 151 -8.82 11.92 9.48
CA ILE A 151 -7.97 10.91 8.85
C ILE A 151 -7.10 11.52 7.74
N ALA A 152 -7.63 12.48 6.99
CA ALA A 152 -6.90 13.11 5.90
C ALA A 152 -5.69 13.94 6.39
N ILE A 153 -5.79 14.61 7.53
CA ILE A 153 -4.72 15.46 8.06
C ILE A 153 -3.40 14.69 8.28
N PRO A 154 -3.36 13.56 9.02
CA PRO A 154 -2.13 12.77 9.18
C PRO A 154 -1.56 12.28 7.84
N LEU A 155 -2.42 11.86 6.91
CA LEU A 155 -1.99 11.39 5.60
C LEU A 155 -1.39 12.51 4.74
N LEU A 156 -1.94 13.72 4.80
CA LEU A 156 -1.37 14.88 4.12
C LEU A 156 0.00 15.25 4.73
N ILE A 157 0.09 15.28 6.05
CA ILE A 157 1.36 15.55 6.76
C ILE A 157 2.40 14.49 6.39
N GLN A 158 2.03 13.22 6.39
CA GLN A 158 2.91 12.12 6.00
C GLN A 158 3.39 12.28 4.56
N SER A 159 2.47 12.44 3.60
CA SER A 159 2.80 12.51 2.18
C SER A 159 3.70 13.71 1.88
N TYR A 160 3.28 14.92 2.24
CA TYR A 160 4.07 16.12 2.00
C TYR A 160 5.36 16.15 2.81
N GLY A 161 5.34 15.65 4.05
CA GLY A 161 6.51 15.57 4.91
C GLY A 161 7.58 14.62 4.34
N ILE A 162 7.20 13.42 3.92
CA ILE A 162 8.12 12.46 3.31
C ILE A 162 8.65 13.01 1.98
N PHE A 163 7.79 13.62 1.14
CA PHE A 163 8.22 14.26 -0.08
C PHE A 163 9.30 15.31 0.20
N ALA A 164 9.01 16.24 1.10
CA ALA A 164 9.95 17.31 1.44
C ALA A 164 11.28 16.77 1.96
N ILE A 165 11.26 15.78 2.86
CA ILE A 165 12.46 15.16 3.42
C ILE A 165 13.25 14.45 2.31
N ALA A 166 12.60 13.63 1.50
CA ALA A 166 13.26 12.86 0.45
C ALA A 166 13.84 13.75 -0.64
N TYR A 167 13.05 14.72 -1.12
CA TYR A 167 13.49 15.64 -2.16
C TYR A 167 14.60 16.58 -1.67
N PHE A 168 14.48 17.14 -0.46
CA PHE A 168 15.51 17.99 0.14
C PHE A 168 16.80 17.21 0.38
N SER A 169 16.72 15.97 0.85
CA SER A 169 17.88 15.09 1.04
C SER A 169 18.59 14.81 -0.29
N ALA A 170 17.82 14.49 -1.34
CA ALA A 170 18.34 14.26 -2.68
C ALA A 170 18.99 15.52 -3.25
N TRP A 171 18.38 16.69 -3.06
CA TRP A 171 18.95 17.98 -3.45
C TRP A 171 20.26 18.28 -2.72
N ARG A 172 20.29 18.03 -1.42
CA ARG A 172 21.50 18.23 -0.59
C ARG A 172 22.66 17.32 -1.02
N LEU A 173 22.33 16.10 -1.47
CA LEU A 173 23.29 15.12 -1.99
C LEU A 173 23.63 15.35 -3.47
N LYS A 174 23.09 16.41 -4.10
CA LYS A 174 23.27 16.74 -5.53
C LYS A 174 22.85 15.63 -6.48
N VAL A 175 21.83 14.86 -6.11
CA VAL A 175 21.25 13.82 -6.97
C VAL A 175 20.54 14.48 -8.16
N PRO A 176 20.74 14.02 -9.40
CA PRO A 176 20.08 14.58 -10.57
C PRO A 176 18.56 14.49 -10.47
N PHE A 177 17.85 15.49 -11.01
CA PHE A 177 16.39 15.58 -10.96
C PHE A 177 15.67 14.31 -11.43
N LYS A 178 16.18 13.67 -12.51
CA LYS A 178 15.62 12.43 -13.06
C LYS A 178 15.57 11.25 -12.09
N VAL A 179 16.38 11.31 -11.03
CA VAL A 179 16.43 10.30 -9.95
C VAL A 179 15.73 10.83 -8.70
N ALA A 180 15.98 12.09 -8.34
CA ALA A 180 15.45 12.70 -7.13
C ALA A 180 13.92 12.82 -7.12
N ALA A 181 13.32 13.20 -8.26
CA ALA A 181 11.87 13.38 -8.36
C ALA A 181 11.10 12.04 -8.24
N PRO A 182 11.42 10.98 -9.01
CA PRO A 182 10.81 9.67 -8.79
C PRO A 182 11.01 9.14 -7.37
N CYS A 183 12.23 9.26 -6.81
CA CYS A 183 12.52 8.80 -5.46
C CYS A 183 11.60 9.46 -4.42
N ALA A 184 11.45 10.77 -4.47
CA ALA A 184 10.59 11.49 -3.55
C ALA A 184 9.11 11.10 -3.72
N MET A 185 8.64 10.94 -4.94
CA MET A 185 7.26 10.55 -5.24
C MET A 185 6.94 9.11 -4.84
N ILE A 186 7.88 8.19 -5.02
CA ILE A 186 7.74 6.80 -4.56
C ILE A 186 7.61 6.76 -3.04
N GLY A 187 8.45 7.49 -2.33
CA GLY A 187 8.44 7.54 -0.87
C GLY A 187 7.14 8.10 -0.28
N THR A 188 6.39 8.92 -1.03
CA THR A 188 5.11 9.48 -0.57
C THR A 188 3.89 8.62 -0.88
N SER A 189 4.02 7.66 -1.78
CA SER A 189 2.93 6.82 -2.22
C SER A 189 2.66 5.69 -1.22
N ASN A 190 1.40 5.47 -0.86
CA ASN A 190 0.97 4.39 0.01
C ASN A 190 0.30 3.27 -0.81
N PHE A 191 0.54 2.02 -0.42
CA PHE A 191 -0.09 0.84 -1.02
C PHE A 191 -1.43 0.58 -0.34
N PHE A 192 -2.43 1.36 -0.70
CA PHE A 192 -3.75 1.30 -0.06
C PHE A 192 -4.47 -0.03 -0.30
N GLU A 193 -4.24 -0.70 -1.43
CA GLU A 193 -4.84 -1.99 -1.76
C GLU A 193 -4.43 -3.06 -0.75
N LEU A 194 -3.16 -3.11 -0.36
CA LEU A 194 -2.67 -4.01 0.67
C LEU A 194 -3.26 -3.64 2.04
N ALA A 195 -3.28 -2.35 2.38
CA ALA A 195 -3.84 -1.88 3.65
C ALA A 195 -5.32 -2.24 3.78
N VAL A 196 -6.12 -2.06 2.71
CA VAL A 196 -7.55 -2.42 2.68
C VAL A 196 -7.73 -3.93 2.77
N ALA A 197 -6.95 -4.72 2.05
CA ALA A 197 -7.02 -6.18 2.10
C ALA A 197 -6.75 -6.71 3.52
N VAL A 198 -5.73 -6.19 4.19
CA VAL A 198 -5.42 -6.53 5.58
C VAL A 198 -6.53 -6.06 6.52
N ALA A 199 -7.05 -4.84 6.35
CA ALA A 199 -8.14 -4.31 7.17
C ALA A 199 -9.44 -5.13 7.05
N ILE A 200 -9.80 -5.57 5.84
CA ILE A 200 -10.96 -6.45 5.60
C ILE A 200 -10.74 -7.80 6.28
N SER A 201 -9.56 -8.38 6.17
CA SER A 201 -9.24 -9.65 6.80
C SER A 201 -9.31 -9.56 8.33
N LEU A 202 -8.85 -8.45 8.91
CA LEU A 202 -8.98 -8.15 10.34
C LEU A 202 -10.45 -8.02 10.77
N SER A 203 -11.27 -7.34 9.98
CA SER A 203 -12.70 -7.19 10.23
C SER A 203 -13.43 -8.52 10.20
N LEU A 204 -13.11 -9.41 9.25
CA LEU A 204 -13.69 -10.74 9.14
C LEU A 204 -13.33 -11.65 10.33
N ILE A 205 -12.14 -11.53 10.89
CA ILE A 205 -11.74 -12.28 12.08
C ILE A 205 -12.60 -11.85 13.30
N HIS A 206 -12.91 -10.57 13.43
CA HIS A 206 -13.79 -10.09 14.52
C HIS A 206 -15.25 -10.48 14.34
N ILE A 207 -15.72 -10.68 13.11
CA ILE A 207 -17.09 -11.17 12.82
C ILE A 207 -17.23 -12.67 13.10
N SER A 208 -16.16 -13.44 12.96
CA SER A 208 -16.17 -14.89 13.20
C SER A 208 -16.02 -15.30 14.67
N GLU A 209 -15.81 -14.36 15.60
CA GLU A 209 -15.78 -14.59 17.06
C GLU A 209 -16.96 -13.95 17.83
N PRO A 210 -18.24 -14.16 17.48
CA PRO A 210 -19.34 -13.61 18.27
C PRO A 210 -19.81 -14.48 19.44
N THR A 211 -19.20 -15.66 19.73
CA THR A 211 -19.91 -16.63 20.57
C THR A 211 -19.09 -17.30 21.67
N ARG A 212 -18.08 -16.67 22.27
CA ARG A 212 -17.44 -17.23 23.47
C ARG A 212 -17.61 -16.44 24.76
N ARG A 213 -18.55 -15.51 24.85
CA ARG A 213 -18.85 -14.80 26.11
C ARG A 213 -20.33 -14.74 26.43
N THR A 214 -21.01 -15.88 26.41
CA THR A 214 -22.29 -16.02 27.12
C THR A 214 -22.51 -17.46 27.52
N ILE A 215 -21.71 -17.97 28.44
CA ILE A 215 -22.07 -19.03 29.39
C ILE A 215 -21.06 -18.92 30.55
N ILE A 216 -21.40 -18.14 31.57
CA ILE A 216 -21.37 -18.39 33.02
C ILE A 216 -21.99 -17.18 33.66
#